data_1c076bee5b445ad83369edc26cc6f3c9
#
_entry.id   1c076bee5b445ad83369edc26cc6f3c9
#
_cell.length_a   1.000
_cell.length_b   1.000
_cell.length_c   1.000
_cell.angle_alpha   90.00
_cell.angle_beta   90.00
_cell.angle_gamma   90.00
#
_symmetry.space_group_name_H-M   'P 1'
#
loop_
_entity.id
_entity.type
_entity.pdbx_description
1 polymer ?
#
loop_
_entity_poly.entity_id
_entity_poly.type
_entity_poly.pdbx_seq_one_letter_code
_entity_poly.pdbx_strand_id
1 'polypeptide(L)'
;PLWLPLVVTLAVLAVISGVVVYAASMVNRVEENIRPEEDAPSIIEEIQTLEEYKGDVVNILVCGIDYEEGRNYSNDPTSNDGMTDMILYCQFDIKGGALRMLQIPRNSLVTAKSRKVALSNGKTYAATNYQINSVALSNGGSIAALAEVIYDQYKLPIDYYVTVDMQALVEMVDNFGGIEVY
;
A
#
# COMPACT_ATOMS: atom_id res chain seq x y z
N PRO A 1 5.89 57.15 -6.08
CA PRO A 1 6.44 56.77 -7.38
C PRO A 1 5.53 55.71 -8.02
N LEU A 2 5.11 55.96 -9.26
CA LEU A 2 4.17 55.12 -10.03
C LEU A 2 4.69 53.67 -10.31
N TRP A 3 5.97 53.40 -10.09
CA TRP A 3 6.59 52.10 -10.31
C TRP A 3 6.43 51.14 -9.10
N LEU A 4 6.15 51.62 -7.91
CA LEU A 4 6.05 50.80 -6.69
C LEU A 4 4.92 49.76 -6.79
N PRO A 5 3.70 50.06 -7.22
CA PRO A 5 2.66 49.04 -7.39
C PRO A 5 3.00 48.00 -8.47
N LEU A 6 3.71 48.37 -9.49
CA LEU A 6 4.16 47.45 -10.57
C LEU A 6 5.17 46.44 -10.04
N VAL A 7 6.15 46.88 -9.25
CA VAL A 7 7.14 46.01 -8.62
C VAL A 7 6.48 45.06 -7.61
N VAL A 8 5.54 45.56 -6.80
CA VAL A 8 4.81 44.68 -5.86
C VAL A 8 3.97 43.64 -6.59
N THR A 9 3.30 44.02 -7.68
CA THR A 9 2.53 43.08 -8.49
C THR A 9 3.40 41.99 -9.11
N LEU A 10 4.57 42.37 -9.66
CA LEU A 10 5.54 41.40 -10.22
C LEU A 10 6.11 40.48 -9.15
N ALA A 11 6.40 40.99 -7.96
CA ALA A 11 6.88 40.15 -6.85
C ALA A 11 5.81 39.14 -6.39
N VAL A 12 4.55 39.55 -6.29
CA VAL A 12 3.45 38.65 -5.94
C VAL A 12 3.24 37.58 -7.02
N LEU A 13 3.28 37.95 -8.30
CA LEU A 13 3.20 37.00 -9.40
C LEU A 13 4.37 35.99 -9.42
N ALA A 14 5.59 36.44 -9.09
CA ALA A 14 6.76 35.56 -8.97
C ALA A 14 6.61 34.56 -7.81
N VAL A 15 6.06 34.97 -6.67
CA VAL A 15 5.77 34.09 -5.53
C VAL A 15 4.69 33.08 -5.90
N ILE A 16 3.59 33.51 -6.50
CA ILE A 16 2.49 32.62 -6.92
C ILE A 16 3.01 31.59 -7.94
N SER A 17 3.79 32.03 -8.95
CA SER A 17 4.36 31.10 -9.94
C SER A 17 5.33 30.10 -9.29
N GLY A 18 6.13 30.53 -8.33
CA GLY A 18 7.01 29.63 -7.55
C GLY A 18 6.23 28.58 -6.76
N VAL A 19 5.14 28.96 -6.11
CA VAL A 19 4.27 28.02 -5.38
C VAL A 19 3.60 27.04 -6.34
N VAL A 20 3.12 27.50 -7.49
CA VAL A 20 2.49 26.61 -8.49
C VAL A 20 3.51 25.62 -9.06
N VAL A 21 4.71 26.07 -9.40
CA VAL A 21 5.79 25.17 -9.87
C VAL A 21 6.18 24.17 -8.79
N TYR A 22 6.30 24.61 -7.54
CA TYR A 22 6.60 23.70 -6.43
C TYR A 22 5.51 22.66 -6.22
N ALA A 23 4.22 23.08 -6.21
CA ALA A 23 3.09 22.15 -6.10
C ALA A 23 3.04 21.15 -7.27
N ALA A 24 3.26 21.62 -8.51
CA ALA A 24 3.34 20.75 -9.67
C ALA A 24 4.51 19.76 -9.58
N SER A 25 5.66 20.18 -9.09
CA SER A 25 6.80 19.29 -8.89
C SER A 25 6.55 18.23 -7.81
N MET A 26 5.79 18.56 -6.76
CA MET A 26 5.36 17.59 -5.76
C MET A 26 4.38 16.55 -6.35
N VAL A 27 3.40 17.00 -7.12
CA VAL A 27 2.45 16.09 -7.79
C VAL A 27 3.19 15.15 -8.74
N ASN A 28 4.10 15.66 -9.55
CA ASN A 28 4.89 14.83 -10.48
C ASN A 28 5.77 13.80 -9.75
N ARG A 29 6.36 14.15 -8.60
CA ARG A 29 7.12 13.18 -7.77
C ARG A 29 6.22 12.10 -7.19
N VAL A 30 5.02 12.46 -6.76
CA VAL A 30 4.03 11.50 -6.26
C VAL A 30 3.59 10.57 -7.40
N GLU A 31 3.32 11.09 -8.60
CA GLU A 31 2.98 10.26 -9.77
C GLU A 31 4.13 9.35 -10.20
N GLU A 32 5.39 9.80 -10.13
CA GLU A 32 6.56 8.97 -10.46
C GLU A 32 6.77 7.81 -9.46
N ASN A 33 6.45 8.04 -8.18
CA ASN A 33 6.58 7.02 -7.13
C ASN A 33 5.35 6.09 -7.03
N ILE A 34 4.21 6.47 -7.62
CA ILE A 34 2.98 5.66 -7.66
C ILE A 34 2.83 4.98 -9.04
N ARG A 35 3.89 4.79 -9.81
CA ARG A 35 3.79 4.02 -11.04
C ARG A 35 3.34 2.60 -10.71
N PRO A 36 2.21 2.12 -11.31
CA PRO A 36 1.88 0.71 -11.24
C PRO A 36 3.06 -0.08 -11.83
N GLU A 37 3.60 -1.03 -11.11
CA GLU A 37 4.53 -1.98 -11.68
C GLU A 37 3.79 -2.69 -12.83
N GLU A 38 4.35 -2.66 -14.03
CA GLU A 38 3.71 -3.22 -15.24
C GLU A 38 3.37 -4.71 -15.09
N ASP A 39 4.05 -5.40 -14.15
CA ASP A 39 3.87 -6.81 -13.79
C ASP A 39 3.13 -7.00 -12.45
N ALA A 40 2.56 -5.95 -11.84
CA ALA A 40 1.82 -6.10 -10.59
C ALA A 40 0.61 -7.02 -10.79
N PRO A 41 0.43 -8.09 -9.97
CA PRO A 41 -0.70 -8.98 -10.11
C PRO A 41 -2.00 -8.19 -9.92
N SER A 42 -2.86 -8.25 -10.94
CA SER A 42 -4.17 -7.60 -10.90
C SER A 42 -5.05 -8.23 -9.82
N ILE A 43 -5.81 -7.40 -9.11
CA ILE A 43 -6.85 -7.90 -8.21
C ILE A 43 -7.97 -8.51 -9.05
N ILE A 44 -8.47 -9.66 -8.62
CA ILE A 44 -9.54 -10.38 -9.32
C ILE A 44 -10.80 -9.53 -9.29
N GLU A 45 -11.45 -9.37 -10.44
CA GLU A 45 -12.64 -8.53 -10.59
C GLU A 45 -13.78 -8.92 -9.63
N GLU A 46 -13.90 -10.22 -9.31
CA GLU A 46 -14.93 -10.75 -8.39
C GLU A 46 -14.84 -10.22 -6.95
N ILE A 47 -13.68 -9.72 -6.52
CA ILE A 47 -13.47 -9.19 -5.15
C ILE A 47 -13.50 -7.67 -5.08
N GLN A 48 -13.66 -7.00 -6.21
CA GLN A 48 -13.74 -5.54 -6.28
C GLN A 48 -15.12 -5.03 -5.82
N THR A 49 -15.20 -3.73 -5.64
CA THR A 49 -16.48 -3.05 -5.38
C THR A 49 -17.47 -3.32 -6.51
N LEU A 50 -18.71 -3.65 -6.15
CA LEU A 50 -19.78 -3.85 -7.13
C LEU A 50 -19.96 -2.61 -8.01
N GLU A 51 -20.24 -2.81 -9.30
CA GLU A 51 -20.39 -1.75 -10.30
C GLU A 51 -21.36 -0.63 -9.88
N GLU A 52 -22.45 -0.98 -9.19
CA GLU A 52 -23.44 -0.02 -8.71
C GLU A 52 -22.91 0.97 -7.67
N TYR A 53 -21.79 0.65 -6.98
CA TYR A 53 -21.13 1.49 -5.98
C TYR A 53 -19.80 2.07 -6.47
N LYS A 54 -19.33 1.69 -7.65
CA LYS A 54 -18.11 2.30 -8.24
C LYS A 54 -18.33 3.79 -8.46
N GLY A 55 -17.40 4.59 -7.93
CA GLY A 55 -17.50 6.06 -7.90
C GLY A 55 -18.10 6.63 -6.63
N ASP A 56 -18.87 5.89 -5.85
CA ASP A 56 -19.35 6.29 -4.54
C ASP A 56 -18.35 5.93 -3.43
N VAL A 57 -17.71 4.77 -3.56
CA VAL A 57 -16.68 4.28 -2.63
C VAL A 57 -15.48 3.71 -3.37
N VAL A 58 -14.30 3.80 -2.74
CA VAL A 58 -13.07 3.14 -3.19
C VAL A 58 -12.45 2.42 -2.01
N ASN A 59 -12.11 1.15 -2.20
CA ASN A 59 -11.56 0.29 -1.16
C ASN A 59 -10.10 -0.05 -1.50
N ILE A 60 -9.19 0.33 -0.61
CA ILE A 60 -7.75 0.15 -0.78
C ILE A 60 -7.19 -0.70 0.35
N LEU A 61 -6.45 -1.74 -0.01
CA LEU A 61 -5.68 -2.53 0.94
C LEU A 61 -4.27 -1.97 1.03
N VAL A 62 -3.87 -1.47 2.21
CA VAL A 62 -2.51 -0.99 2.47
C VAL A 62 -1.76 -2.05 3.25
N CYS A 63 -0.64 -2.50 2.70
CA CYS A 63 0.19 -3.57 3.24
C CYS A 63 1.58 -3.05 3.59
N GLY A 64 1.94 -3.07 4.88
CA GLY A 64 3.31 -2.83 5.33
C GLY A 64 4.12 -4.12 5.30
N ILE A 65 5.23 -4.13 4.57
CA ILE A 65 6.06 -5.29 4.34
C ILE A 65 7.37 -5.11 5.09
N ASP A 66 7.79 -6.12 5.86
CA ASP A 66 9.12 -6.16 6.46
C ASP A 66 10.17 -6.52 5.39
N TYR A 67 10.43 -5.54 4.53
CA TYR A 67 11.46 -5.63 3.50
C TYR A 67 12.37 -4.40 3.56
N GLU A 68 13.68 -4.63 3.44
CA GLU A 68 14.69 -3.59 3.38
C GLU A 68 15.74 -4.00 2.35
N GLU A 69 16.03 -3.13 1.39
CA GLU A 69 17.03 -3.38 0.35
C GLU A 69 18.43 -3.55 0.99
N GLY A 70 19.16 -4.59 0.58
CA GLY A 70 20.49 -4.92 1.11
C GLY A 70 20.50 -5.73 2.40
N ARG A 71 19.37 -5.98 3.02
CA ARG A 71 19.24 -6.92 4.14
C ARG A 71 19.34 -8.35 3.61
N ASN A 72 20.19 -9.18 4.23
CA ASN A 72 20.28 -10.59 3.89
C ASN A 72 19.05 -11.33 4.41
N TYR A 73 18.04 -11.45 3.57
CA TYR A 73 16.88 -12.29 3.88
C TYR A 73 17.26 -13.75 3.80
N SER A 74 16.81 -14.52 4.77
CA SER A 74 17.00 -15.96 4.75
C SER A 74 16.21 -16.59 3.59
N ASN A 75 16.87 -17.39 2.77
CA ASN A 75 16.17 -18.25 1.82
C ASN A 75 15.45 -19.43 2.50
N ASP A 76 15.43 -19.46 3.84
CA ASP A 76 14.70 -20.43 4.62
C ASP A 76 13.20 -20.19 4.48
N PRO A 77 12.44 -21.15 3.92
CA PRO A 77 11.00 -21.00 3.77
C PRO A 77 10.22 -20.93 5.09
N THR A 78 10.91 -21.14 6.22
CA THR A 78 10.36 -20.92 7.57
C THR A 78 10.68 -19.55 8.15
N SER A 79 11.47 -18.73 7.45
CA SER A 79 11.78 -17.36 7.82
C SER A 79 10.52 -16.48 7.78
N ASN A 80 10.46 -15.52 8.69
CA ASN A 80 9.40 -14.51 8.72
C ASN A 80 9.74 -13.28 7.88
N ASP A 81 10.85 -13.31 7.14
CA ASP A 81 11.30 -12.18 6.33
C ASP A 81 10.34 -11.91 5.16
N GLY A 82 10.00 -10.64 4.95
CA GLY A 82 9.11 -10.21 3.86
C GLY A 82 7.62 -10.46 4.11
N MET A 83 7.22 -10.73 5.35
CA MET A 83 5.81 -10.87 5.70
C MET A 83 5.08 -9.52 5.73
N THR A 84 3.76 -9.57 5.55
CA THR A 84 2.89 -8.40 5.65
C THR A 84 2.55 -8.14 7.10
N ASP A 85 3.34 -7.31 7.77
CA ASP A 85 3.20 -7.07 9.20
C ASP A 85 2.17 -6.00 9.55
N MET A 86 1.80 -5.16 8.59
CA MET A 86 0.68 -4.23 8.69
C MET A 86 -0.32 -4.52 7.56
N ILE A 87 -1.58 -4.74 7.94
CA ILE A 87 -2.68 -4.97 7.00
C ILE A 87 -3.78 -3.98 7.38
N LEU A 88 -3.95 -2.95 6.57
CA LEU A 88 -4.90 -1.88 6.79
C LEU A 88 -5.86 -1.79 5.61
N TYR A 89 -7.14 -2.02 5.87
CA TYR A 89 -8.20 -1.82 4.90
C TYR A 89 -8.73 -0.40 5.03
N CYS A 90 -8.71 0.35 3.94
CA CYS A 90 -9.16 1.74 3.84
C CYS A 90 -10.33 1.84 2.88
N GLN A 91 -11.48 2.32 3.35
CA GLN A 91 -12.64 2.64 2.53
C GLN A 91 -12.80 4.16 2.44
N PHE A 92 -12.64 4.68 1.25
CA PHE A 92 -12.92 6.08 0.92
C PHE A 92 -14.38 6.19 0.46
N ASP A 93 -15.23 6.80 1.26
CA ASP A 93 -16.58 7.18 0.89
C ASP A 93 -16.51 8.56 0.21
N ILE A 94 -16.42 8.55 -1.12
CA ILE A 94 -16.25 9.77 -1.93
C ILE A 94 -17.49 10.65 -1.83
N LYS A 95 -18.65 10.04 -1.85
CA LYS A 95 -19.94 10.73 -1.78
C LYS A 95 -20.22 11.32 -0.40
N GLY A 96 -19.90 10.56 0.65
CA GLY A 96 -20.09 11.00 2.04
C GLY A 96 -18.93 11.81 2.60
N GLY A 97 -17.78 11.90 1.89
CA GLY A 97 -16.59 12.62 2.35
C GLY A 97 -15.97 11.98 3.61
N ALA A 98 -15.97 10.66 3.72
CA ALA A 98 -15.51 9.96 4.90
C ALA A 98 -14.43 8.91 4.56
N LEU A 99 -13.47 8.76 5.47
CA LEU A 99 -12.49 7.68 5.43
C LEU A 99 -12.76 6.73 6.61
N ARG A 100 -12.97 5.45 6.30
CA ARG A 100 -13.06 4.38 7.30
C ARG A 100 -11.85 3.49 7.19
N MET A 101 -11.24 3.18 8.32
CA MET A 101 -10.06 2.32 8.37
C MET A 101 -10.29 1.15 9.30
N LEU A 102 -9.88 -0.05 8.87
CA LEU A 102 -9.92 -1.28 9.65
C LEU A 102 -8.53 -1.92 9.61
N GLN A 103 -7.89 -2.02 10.75
CA GLN A 103 -6.65 -2.78 10.88
C GLN A 103 -6.98 -4.25 11.11
N ILE A 104 -6.43 -5.13 10.25
CA ILE A 104 -6.55 -6.58 10.38
C ILE A 104 -5.31 -7.07 11.15
N PRO A 105 -5.47 -7.74 12.31
CA PRO A 105 -4.33 -8.20 13.09
C PRO A 105 -3.50 -9.23 12.31
N ARG A 106 -2.19 -9.03 12.22
CA ARG A 106 -1.27 -9.87 11.46
C ARG A 106 -1.28 -11.36 11.87
N ASN A 107 -1.64 -11.64 13.11
CA ASN A 107 -1.69 -12.99 13.67
C ASN A 107 -3.06 -13.67 13.49
N SER A 108 -4.01 -13.05 12.76
CA SER A 108 -5.31 -13.67 12.48
C SER A 108 -5.10 -14.98 11.75
N LEU A 109 -5.74 -16.04 12.24
CA LEU A 109 -5.73 -17.33 11.56
C LEU A 109 -6.79 -17.31 10.45
N VAL A 110 -6.35 -17.59 9.23
CA VAL A 110 -7.21 -17.63 8.05
C VAL A 110 -7.08 -18.95 7.32
N THR A 111 -8.13 -19.33 6.60
CA THR A 111 -8.10 -20.47 5.69
C THR A 111 -7.89 -19.95 4.28
N ALA A 112 -6.83 -20.42 3.62
CA ALA A 112 -6.53 -20.07 2.23
C ALA A 112 -6.54 -21.34 1.36
N LYS A 113 -6.51 -21.14 0.04
CA LYS A 113 -6.33 -22.28 -0.91
C LYS A 113 -5.07 -23.04 -0.53
N SER A 114 -5.17 -24.38 -0.47
CA SER A 114 -4.03 -25.23 -0.13
C SER A 114 -2.84 -24.95 -1.06
N ARG A 115 -1.69 -24.69 -0.48
CA ARG A 115 -0.43 -24.54 -1.21
C ARG A 115 0.65 -25.41 -0.57
N LYS A 116 1.64 -25.77 -1.38
CA LYS A 116 2.77 -26.53 -0.89
C LYS A 116 3.74 -25.59 -0.17
N VAL A 117 3.98 -25.89 1.08
CA VAL A 117 4.96 -25.19 1.90
C VAL A 117 6.22 -26.03 1.98
N ALA A 118 7.37 -25.47 1.58
CA ALA A 118 8.66 -26.13 1.70
C ALA A 118 9.17 -26.07 3.13
N LEU A 119 9.77 -27.14 3.60
CA LEU A 119 10.46 -27.20 4.88
C LEU A 119 11.98 -27.12 4.64
N SER A 120 12.73 -26.70 5.66
CA SER A 120 14.19 -26.62 5.64
C SER A 120 14.89 -27.96 5.31
N ASN A 121 14.22 -29.08 5.53
CA ASN A 121 14.71 -30.43 5.20
C ASN A 121 14.40 -30.86 3.75
N GLY A 122 13.92 -29.96 2.88
CA GLY A 122 13.55 -30.23 1.48
C GLY A 122 12.22 -30.95 1.29
N LYS A 123 11.49 -31.28 2.34
CA LYS A 123 10.14 -31.85 2.25
C LYS A 123 9.10 -30.72 2.07
N THR A 124 7.98 -31.06 1.45
CA THR A 124 6.84 -30.16 1.29
C THR A 124 5.60 -30.74 1.96
N TYR A 125 4.74 -29.86 2.48
CA TYR A 125 3.42 -30.24 2.96
C TYR A 125 2.36 -29.27 2.41
N ALA A 126 1.11 -29.72 2.34
CA ALA A 126 0.00 -28.86 2.00
C ALA A 126 -0.53 -28.21 3.29
N ALA A 127 -0.66 -26.90 3.27
CA ALA A 127 -1.25 -26.14 4.38
C ALA A 127 -2.50 -25.43 3.90
N THR A 128 -3.51 -25.32 4.77
CA THR A 128 -4.77 -24.64 4.49
C THR A 128 -5.08 -23.55 5.51
N ASN A 129 -4.43 -23.58 6.67
CA ASN A 129 -4.56 -22.58 7.72
C ASN A 129 -3.23 -21.84 7.88
N TYR A 130 -3.29 -20.52 7.84
CA TYR A 130 -2.14 -19.63 7.90
C TYR A 130 -2.40 -18.50 8.89
N GLN A 131 -1.32 -17.91 9.41
CA GLN A 131 -1.40 -16.54 9.88
C GLN A 131 -1.54 -15.63 8.65
N ILE A 132 -2.43 -14.65 8.71
CA ILE A 132 -2.78 -13.82 7.54
C ILE A 132 -1.56 -13.08 6.96
N ASN A 133 -0.61 -12.66 7.80
CA ASN A 133 0.61 -11.98 7.37
C ASN A 133 1.53 -12.83 6.48
N SER A 134 1.41 -14.16 6.55
CA SER A 134 2.21 -15.07 5.74
C SER A 134 1.59 -15.37 4.36
N VAL A 135 0.38 -14.89 4.09
CA VAL A 135 -0.34 -15.23 2.85
C VAL A 135 0.26 -14.55 1.64
N ALA A 136 0.69 -13.29 1.76
CA ALA A 136 1.09 -12.48 0.62
C ALA A 136 2.44 -12.87 0.02
N LEU A 137 3.47 -13.04 0.82
CA LEU A 137 4.86 -13.11 0.34
C LEU A 137 5.58 -14.42 0.60
N SER A 138 5.09 -15.26 1.49
CA SER A 138 5.74 -16.55 1.75
C SER A 138 5.26 -17.64 0.79
N ASN A 139 6.19 -18.43 0.28
CA ASN A 139 5.92 -19.67 -0.48
C ASN A 139 5.04 -19.51 -1.74
N GLY A 140 5.25 -18.43 -2.51
CA GLY A 140 4.54 -18.18 -3.76
C GLY A 140 3.16 -17.56 -3.56
N GLY A 141 2.92 -16.92 -2.41
CA GLY A 141 1.80 -16.02 -2.21
C GLY A 141 1.97 -14.71 -2.99
N SER A 142 0.93 -13.89 -2.95
CA SER A 142 0.91 -12.55 -3.54
C SER A 142 -0.05 -11.64 -2.77
N ILE A 143 0.03 -10.34 -2.97
CA ILE A 143 -0.96 -9.41 -2.40
C ILE A 143 -2.37 -9.72 -2.94
N ALA A 144 -2.50 -10.17 -4.18
CA ALA A 144 -3.77 -10.63 -4.72
C ALA A 144 -4.32 -11.83 -3.93
N ALA A 145 -3.48 -12.81 -3.58
CA ALA A 145 -3.90 -13.94 -2.73
C ALA A 145 -4.31 -13.50 -1.32
N LEU A 146 -3.64 -12.48 -0.75
CA LEU A 146 -4.05 -11.87 0.52
C LEU A 146 -5.40 -11.18 0.40
N ALA A 147 -5.62 -10.43 -0.69
CA ALA A 147 -6.89 -9.77 -0.97
C ALA A 147 -8.04 -10.78 -1.12
N GLU A 148 -7.83 -11.89 -1.85
CA GLU A 148 -8.81 -12.99 -1.93
C GLU A 148 -9.18 -13.54 -0.53
N VAL A 149 -8.18 -13.79 0.31
CA VAL A 149 -8.41 -14.31 1.67
C VAL A 149 -9.18 -13.32 2.52
N ILE A 150 -8.86 -12.03 2.42
CA ILE A 150 -9.58 -10.97 3.13
C ILE A 150 -11.05 -10.91 2.67
N TYR A 151 -11.28 -10.96 1.36
CA TYR A 151 -12.63 -10.99 0.81
C TYR A 151 -13.41 -12.23 1.25
N ASP A 152 -12.79 -13.41 1.17
CA ASP A 152 -13.43 -14.67 1.57
C ASP A 152 -13.81 -14.69 3.05
N GLN A 153 -12.92 -14.20 3.91
CA GLN A 153 -13.08 -14.24 5.36
C GLN A 153 -14.00 -13.13 5.89
N TYR A 154 -13.87 -11.91 5.35
CA TYR A 154 -14.50 -10.72 5.92
C TYR A 154 -15.53 -10.07 4.99
N LYS A 155 -15.61 -10.53 3.73
CA LYS A 155 -16.46 -9.95 2.67
C LYS A 155 -16.19 -8.46 2.43
N LEU A 156 -14.92 -8.05 2.57
CA LEU A 156 -14.46 -6.70 2.30
C LEU A 156 -13.99 -6.62 0.84
N PRO A 157 -14.68 -5.87 -0.03
CA PRO A 157 -14.24 -5.68 -1.41
C PRO A 157 -12.93 -4.87 -1.45
N ILE A 158 -12.05 -5.18 -2.40
CA ILE A 158 -10.76 -4.51 -2.56
C ILE A 158 -10.59 -4.12 -4.02
N ASP A 159 -10.51 -2.82 -4.29
CA ASP A 159 -10.35 -2.27 -5.63
C ASP A 159 -8.88 -2.12 -6.00
N TYR A 160 -8.07 -1.69 -5.03
CA TYR A 160 -6.64 -1.44 -5.19
C TYR A 160 -5.88 -1.93 -3.97
N TYR A 161 -4.58 -2.12 -4.14
CA TYR A 161 -3.67 -2.31 -3.02
C TYR A 161 -2.43 -1.44 -3.15
N VAL A 162 -1.82 -1.12 -2.02
CA VAL A 162 -0.56 -0.39 -1.90
C VAL A 162 0.34 -1.17 -0.96
N THR A 163 1.58 -1.39 -1.37
CA THR A 163 2.62 -1.96 -0.52
C THR A 163 3.57 -0.87 -0.07
N VAL A 164 3.93 -0.88 1.19
CA VAL A 164 4.88 0.05 1.80
C VAL A 164 5.94 -0.79 2.50
N ASP A 165 7.16 -0.75 2.01
CA ASP A 165 8.32 -1.32 2.68
C ASP A 165 9.00 -0.29 3.61
N MET A 166 10.08 -0.70 4.28
CA MET A 166 10.79 0.18 5.22
C MET A 166 11.43 1.38 4.53
N GLN A 167 11.91 1.21 3.30
CA GLN A 167 12.54 2.29 2.52
C GLN A 167 11.47 3.31 2.09
N ALA A 168 10.36 2.85 1.55
CA ALA A 168 9.25 3.72 1.16
C ALA A 168 8.69 4.51 2.34
N LEU A 169 8.65 3.91 3.55
CA LEU A 169 8.24 4.61 4.77
C LEU A 169 9.20 5.75 5.13
N VAL A 170 10.53 5.49 5.07
CA VAL A 170 11.55 6.51 5.34
C VAL A 170 11.42 7.66 4.34
N GLU A 171 11.36 7.37 3.05
CA GLU A 171 11.23 8.37 1.99
C GLU A 171 9.94 9.20 2.13
N MET A 172 8.84 8.57 2.51
CA MET A 172 7.58 9.26 2.76
C MET A 172 7.71 10.24 3.92
N VAL A 173 8.28 9.82 5.05
CA VAL A 173 8.50 10.68 6.23
C VAL A 173 9.43 11.84 5.89
N ASP A 174 10.52 11.59 5.18
CA ASP A 174 11.49 12.62 4.78
C ASP A 174 10.86 13.67 3.84
N ASN A 175 10.00 13.23 2.91
CA ASN A 175 9.27 14.13 2.00
C ASN A 175 8.28 15.05 2.75
N PHE A 176 7.77 14.63 3.90
CA PHE A 176 6.92 15.47 4.77
C PHE A 176 7.72 16.33 5.76
N GLY A 177 9.06 16.33 5.70
CA GLY A 177 9.92 17.13 6.55
C GLY A 177 10.34 16.46 7.86
N GLY A 178 10.15 15.16 7.96
CA GLY A 178 10.53 14.36 9.12
C GLY A 178 9.49 14.38 10.26
N ILE A 179 9.83 13.73 11.36
CA ILE A 179 9.05 13.72 12.61
C ILE A 179 9.92 14.17 13.76
N GLU A 180 9.39 15.00 14.65
CA GLU A 180 10.07 15.36 15.89
C GLU A 180 9.83 14.24 16.92
N VAL A 181 10.93 13.76 17.52
CA VAL A 181 10.91 12.75 18.60
C VAL A 181 11.39 13.41 19.87
N TYR A 182 10.61 13.35 20.95
CA TYR A 182 10.92 13.91 22.27
C TYR A 182 11.29 12.78 23.24
#